data_647edb81089bc9e2797c507e20f41ce2
#
_entry.id   647edb81089bc9e2797c507e20f41ce2
#
_cell.length_a   1.000
_cell.length_b   1.000
_cell.length_c   1.000
_cell.angle_alpha   90.00
_cell.angle_beta   90.00
_cell.angle_gamma   90.00
#
_symmetry.space_group_name_H-M   'P 1'
#
loop_
_entity.id
_entity.type
_entity.pdbx_description
1 polymer ?
#
loop_
_entity_poly.entity_id
_entity_poly.type
_entity_poly.pdbx_seq_one_letter_code
_entity_poly.pdbx_strand_id
1 'polypeptide(L)'
;MFDEIGEMNVLSHILSCKKQKQPLLAVLIDPDKGETYLSALPHIHEVDLIMVGGSTGSNTATCIDVLRHHTNAPILLFPGNIAQFSPKADALLFLTLLNARTPDILIDPHVKIAQQVLHSGIESIPMGYIL
;
A
#
# COMPACT_ATOMS: atom_id res chain seq x y z
N MET A 1 -5.38 18.02 -3.32
CA MET A 1 -3.93 18.10 -3.50
C MET A 1 -3.52 17.15 -4.61
N PHE A 2 -3.06 17.72 -5.69
CA PHE A 2 -2.75 16.99 -6.92
C PHE A 2 -1.31 17.30 -7.31
N ASP A 3 -0.66 16.38 -8.01
CA ASP A 3 0.59 16.66 -8.70
C ASP A 3 0.36 17.58 -9.92
N GLU A 4 1.39 17.90 -10.68
CA GLU A 4 1.30 18.78 -11.85
C GLU A 4 0.37 18.24 -12.97
N ILE A 5 -0.08 16.97 -12.86
CA ILE A 5 -0.97 16.30 -13.81
C ILE A 5 -2.40 16.17 -13.23
N GLY A 6 -2.64 16.64 -12.02
CA GLY A 6 -3.96 16.59 -11.36
C GLY A 6 -4.31 15.25 -10.69
N GLU A 7 -3.35 14.34 -10.55
CA GLU A 7 -3.52 13.10 -9.82
C GLU A 7 -3.34 13.29 -8.32
N MET A 8 -4.11 12.56 -7.51
CA MET A 8 -4.01 12.63 -6.06
C MET A 8 -2.73 11.97 -5.58
N ASN A 9 -1.83 12.75 -4.98
CA ASN A 9 -0.65 12.26 -4.30
C ASN A 9 -1.03 11.82 -2.89
N VAL A 10 -0.94 10.53 -2.61
CA VAL A 10 -1.39 9.92 -1.35
C VAL A 10 -0.59 10.45 -0.16
N LEU A 11 0.74 10.55 -0.28
CA LEU A 11 1.58 11.07 0.78
C LEU A 11 1.23 12.52 1.12
N SER A 12 1.06 13.35 0.11
CA SER A 12 0.68 14.75 0.31
C SER A 12 -0.67 14.89 1.00
N HIS A 13 -1.64 14.03 0.67
CA HIS A 13 -2.92 13.98 1.36
C HIS A 13 -2.75 13.63 2.84
N ILE A 14 -2.00 12.55 3.15
CA ILE A 14 -1.72 12.13 4.53
C ILE A 14 -1.05 13.26 5.32
N LEU A 15 -0.03 13.90 4.74
CA LEU A 15 0.69 14.99 5.40
C LEU A 15 -0.18 16.23 5.63
N SER A 16 -1.09 16.54 4.71
CA SER A 16 -2.07 17.61 4.88
C SER A 16 -3.01 17.34 6.05
N CYS A 17 -3.58 16.13 6.11
CA CYS A 17 -4.44 15.72 7.23
C CYS A 17 -3.69 15.78 8.57
N LYS A 18 -2.45 15.30 8.60
CA LYS A 18 -1.59 15.40 9.79
C LYS A 18 -1.39 16.86 10.23
N LYS A 19 -1.11 17.77 9.30
CA LYS A 19 -0.94 19.20 9.58
C LYS A 19 -2.21 19.82 10.16
N GLN A 20 -3.37 19.39 9.69
CA GLN A 20 -4.68 19.84 10.15
C GLN A 20 -5.15 19.14 11.44
N LYS A 21 -4.34 18.20 11.97
CA LYS A 21 -4.69 17.35 13.11
C LYS A 21 -5.94 16.50 12.88
N GLN A 22 -6.21 16.16 11.64
CA GLN A 22 -7.29 15.26 11.22
C GLN A 22 -6.78 13.82 11.24
N PRO A 23 -7.30 12.95 12.12
CA PRO A 23 -6.91 11.54 12.10
C PRO A 23 -7.43 10.84 10.86
N LEU A 24 -6.70 9.85 10.36
CA LEU A 24 -7.10 8.98 9.27
C LEU A 24 -7.17 7.55 9.76
N LEU A 25 -8.24 6.85 9.40
CA LEU A 25 -8.39 5.43 9.65
C LEU A 25 -7.85 4.64 8.46
N ALA A 26 -6.81 3.85 8.68
CA ALA A 26 -6.27 2.91 7.71
C ALA A 26 -6.53 1.48 8.14
N VAL A 27 -6.98 0.62 7.22
CA VAL A 27 -7.12 -0.81 7.47
C VAL A 27 -6.17 -1.60 6.59
N LEU A 28 -5.61 -2.67 7.14
CA LEU A 28 -4.77 -3.63 6.42
C LEU A 28 -5.64 -4.81 5.97
N ILE A 29 -5.64 -5.06 4.68
CA ILE A 29 -6.29 -6.19 4.04
C ILE A 29 -5.22 -7.17 3.57
N ASP A 30 -5.31 -8.42 4.04
CA ASP A 30 -4.46 -9.51 3.58
C ASP A 30 -5.17 -10.30 2.48
N PRO A 31 -4.68 -10.26 1.23
CA PRO A 31 -5.33 -10.92 0.10
C PRO A 31 -5.48 -12.44 0.26
N ASP A 32 -4.61 -13.05 1.06
CA ASP A 32 -4.62 -14.50 1.27
C ASP A 32 -5.63 -14.96 2.34
N LYS A 33 -6.19 -14.00 3.07
CA LYS A 33 -7.26 -14.22 4.04
C LYS A 33 -8.62 -13.84 3.47
N GLY A 34 -8.97 -14.42 2.32
CA GLY A 34 -10.12 -14.03 1.51
C GLY A 34 -11.44 -13.92 2.27
N GLU A 35 -11.78 -14.88 3.14
CA GLU A 35 -13.01 -14.82 3.94
C GLU A 35 -13.02 -13.63 4.90
N THR A 36 -11.86 -13.30 5.47
CA THR A 36 -11.73 -12.18 6.42
C THR A 36 -11.93 -10.83 5.73
N TYR A 37 -11.32 -10.61 4.56
CA TYR A 37 -11.47 -9.31 3.91
C TYR A 37 -12.84 -9.18 3.22
N LEU A 38 -13.45 -10.26 2.72
CA LEU A 38 -14.80 -10.21 2.16
C LEU A 38 -15.83 -9.77 3.20
N SER A 39 -15.66 -10.18 4.47
CA SER A 39 -16.53 -9.73 5.57
C SER A 39 -16.36 -8.24 5.90
N ALA A 40 -15.23 -7.63 5.56
CA ALA A 40 -14.97 -6.22 5.77
C ALA A 40 -15.56 -5.31 4.67
N LEU A 41 -15.87 -5.84 3.48
CA LEU A 41 -16.32 -5.05 2.33
C LEU A 41 -17.55 -4.15 2.61
N PRO A 42 -18.56 -4.57 3.38
CA PRO A 42 -19.71 -3.71 3.68
C PRO A 42 -19.33 -2.42 4.41
N HIS A 43 -18.21 -2.42 5.15
CA HIS A 43 -17.73 -1.29 5.95
C HIS A 43 -16.54 -0.57 5.33
N ILE A 44 -16.05 -1.02 4.19
CA ILE A 44 -14.82 -0.48 3.58
C ILE A 44 -14.95 1.00 3.16
N HIS A 45 -16.17 1.49 3.00
CA HIS A 45 -16.44 2.90 2.69
C HIS A 45 -16.25 3.83 3.90
N GLU A 46 -16.12 3.28 5.12
CA GLU A 46 -15.93 4.04 6.36
C GLU A 46 -14.45 4.35 6.65
N VAL A 47 -13.53 3.80 5.85
CA VAL A 47 -12.10 3.99 6.05
C VAL A 47 -11.52 5.05 5.11
N ASP A 48 -10.46 5.71 5.57
CA ASP A 48 -9.80 6.76 4.80
C ASP A 48 -8.70 6.22 3.87
N LEU A 49 -8.05 5.13 4.29
CA LEU A 49 -6.95 4.49 3.56
C LEU A 49 -7.08 2.97 3.66
N ILE A 50 -6.71 2.28 2.60
CA ILE A 50 -6.62 0.82 2.60
C ILE A 50 -5.18 0.43 2.32
N MET A 51 -4.62 -0.40 3.17
CA MET A 51 -3.34 -1.06 2.93
C MET A 51 -3.59 -2.50 2.50
N VAL A 52 -2.95 -2.93 1.42
CA VAL A 52 -3.06 -4.30 0.92
C VAL A 52 -1.70 -4.98 1.01
N GLY A 53 -1.63 -6.08 1.73
CA GLY A 53 -0.42 -6.83 1.90
C GLY A 53 -0.56 -7.96 2.92
N GLY A 54 0.41 -8.84 2.92
CA GLY A 54 0.46 -10.00 3.81
C GLY A 54 1.82 -10.67 3.72
N SER A 55 1.95 -11.86 4.27
CA SER A 55 3.24 -12.56 4.34
C SER A 55 3.56 -13.37 3.08
N THR A 56 2.59 -13.84 2.34
CA THR A 56 2.79 -14.82 1.26
C THR A 56 2.20 -14.41 -0.10
N GLY A 57 1.22 -13.61 -0.17
CA GLY A 57 0.27 -13.30 -1.21
C GLY A 57 0.65 -13.32 -2.68
N SER A 58 -0.21 -13.98 -3.45
CA SER A 58 -0.23 -13.93 -4.92
C SER A 58 -1.47 -13.24 -5.48
N ASN A 59 -2.46 -12.93 -4.64
CA ASN A 59 -3.78 -12.43 -5.05
C ASN A 59 -3.93 -10.90 -4.93
N THR A 60 -2.84 -10.17 -4.83
CA THR A 60 -2.84 -8.71 -4.60
C THR A 60 -3.64 -7.95 -5.65
N ALA A 61 -3.38 -8.21 -6.93
CA ALA A 61 -4.05 -7.51 -8.03
C ALA A 61 -5.56 -7.77 -8.04
N THR A 62 -5.98 -9.01 -7.83
CA THR A 62 -7.40 -9.39 -7.75
C THR A 62 -8.08 -8.74 -6.54
N CYS A 63 -7.41 -8.73 -5.40
CA CYS A 63 -7.92 -8.06 -4.20
C CYS A 63 -8.15 -6.57 -4.44
N ILE A 64 -7.21 -5.89 -5.09
CA ILE A 64 -7.34 -4.46 -5.44
C ILE A 64 -8.54 -4.26 -6.37
N ASP A 65 -8.72 -5.10 -7.39
CA ASP A 65 -9.86 -5.00 -8.30
C ASP A 65 -11.19 -5.12 -7.54
N VAL A 66 -11.30 -6.06 -6.62
CA VAL A 66 -12.50 -6.21 -5.76
C VAL A 66 -12.72 -4.95 -4.93
N LEU A 67 -11.69 -4.46 -4.24
CA LEU A 67 -11.80 -3.27 -3.38
C LEU A 67 -12.25 -2.04 -4.18
N ARG A 68 -11.76 -1.84 -5.40
CA ARG A 68 -12.15 -0.71 -6.27
C ARG A 68 -13.63 -0.67 -6.60
N HIS A 69 -14.33 -1.80 -6.58
CA HIS A 69 -15.79 -1.84 -6.77
C HIS A 69 -16.58 -1.37 -5.54
N HIS A 70 -15.94 -1.31 -4.38
CA HIS A 70 -16.60 -1.01 -3.10
C HIS A 70 -16.20 0.33 -2.50
N THR A 71 -15.09 0.94 -2.94
CA THR A 71 -14.60 2.19 -2.35
C THR A 71 -13.74 3.00 -3.32
N ASN A 72 -13.70 4.31 -3.09
CA ASN A 72 -12.77 5.24 -3.73
C ASN A 72 -11.59 5.63 -2.82
N ALA A 73 -11.48 5.04 -1.64
CA ALA A 73 -10.36 5.30 -0.74
C ALA A 73 -9.02 4.90 -1.41
N PRO A 74 -7.95 5.66 -1.19
CA PRO A 74 -6.62 5.30 -1.69
C PRO A 74 -6.18 3.92 -1.20
N ILE A 75 -5.64 3.12 -2.12
CA ILE A 75 -5.12 1.78 -1.85
C ILE A 75 -3.60 1.83 -1.92
N LEU A 76 -2.96 1.50 -0.79
CA LEU A 76 -1.51 1.45 -0.64
C LEU A 76 -1.05 0.00 -0.53
N LEU A 77 0.01 -0.35 -1.23
CA LEU A 77 0.67 -1.64 -1.02
C LEU A 77 1.50 -1.60 0.27
N PHE A 78 1.29 -2.60 1.12
CA PHE A 78 2.13 -2.92 2.28
C PHE A 78 2.70 -4.34 2.10
N PRO A 79 3.67 -4.51 1.17
CA PRO A 79 4.08 -5.83 0.74
C PRO A 79 4.99 -6.53 1.76
N GLY A 80 4.68 -7.78 2.09
CA GLY A 80 5.58 -8.67 2.84
C GLY A 80 6.69 -9.26 1.99
N ASN A 81 6.53 -9.25 0.66
CA ASN A 81 7.53 -9.66 -0.31
C ASN A 81 7.28 -9.02 -1.69
N ILE A 82 8.26 -9.11 -2.59
CA ILE A 82 8.21 -8.48 -3.92
C ILE A 82 7.12 -9.04 -4.84
N ALA A 83 6.67 -10.27 -4.62
CA ALA A 83 5.61 -10.87 -5.43
C ALA A 83 4.23 -10.20 -5.20
N GLN A 84 4.08 -9.42 -4.15
CA GLN A 84 2.87 -8.67 -3.84
C GLN A 84 2.78 -7.32 -4.56
N PHE A 85 3.77 -6.96 -5.35
CA PHE A 85 3.73 -5.72 -6.12
C PHE A 85 2.63 -5.76 -7.18
N SER A 86 1.84 -4.69 -7.25
CA SER A 86 0.83 -4.47 -8.29
C SER A 86 0.74 -2.98 -8.63
N PRO A 87 0.89 -2.60 -9.91
CA PRO A 87 0.75 -1.21 -10.33
C PRO A 87 -0.70 -0.69 -10.28
N LYS A 88 -1.66 -1.54 -9.91
CA LYS A 88 -3.08 -1.17 -9.77
C LYS A 88 -3.38 -0.37 -8.50
N ALA A 89 -2.46 -0.38 -7.52
CA ALA A 89 -2.59 0.44 -6.32
C ALA A 89 -2.25 1.91 -6.60
N ASP A 90 -2.67 2.80 -5.71
CA ASP A 90 -2.36 4.24 -5.81
C ASP A 90 -0.94 4.55 -5.35
N ALA A 91 -0.45 3.83 -4.34
CA ALA A 91 0.89 4.01 -3.82
C ALA A 91 1.49 2.69 -3.34
N LEU A 92 2.82 2.66 -3.28
CA LEU A 92 3.60 1.60 -2.66
C LEU A 92 4.31 2.15 -1.42
N LEU A 93 4.10 1.52 -0.28
CA LEU A 93 4.97 1.72 0.88
C LEU A 93 6.28 0.98 0.62
N PHE A 94 7.33 1.74 0.32
CA PHE A 94 8.67 1.21 0.04
C PHE A 94 9.37 0.96 1.37
N LEU A 95 9.19 -0.27 1.89
CA LEU A 95 9.44 -0.61 3.29
C LEU A 95 10.92 -0.86 3.60
N THR A 96 11.38 -0.32 4.72
CA THR A 96 12.66 -0.65 5.32
C THR A 96 12.44 -1.15 6.75
N LEU A 97 12.76 -2.42 6.99
CA LEU A 97 12.71 -3.01 8.33
C LEU A 97 13.92 -2.55 9.13
N LEU A 98 13.73 -1.59 10.03
CA LEU A 98 14.83 -0.87 10.71
C LEU A 98 15.62 -1.73 11.69
N ASN A 99 15.05 -2.81 12.21
CA ASN A 99 15.74 -3.75 13.09
C ASN A 99 16.23 -5.02 12.39
N ALA A 100 16.15 -5.10 11.06
CA ALA A 100 16.78 -6.17 10.29
C ALA A 100 18.31 -6.00 10.25
N ARG A 101 19.03 -7.10 10.07
CA ARG A 101 20.49 -7.13 10.11
C ARG A 101 21.14 -7.77 8.88
N THR A 102 20.35 -8.26 7.93
CA THR A 102 20.85 -9.01 6.78
C THR A 102 20.48 -8.35 5.47
N PRO A 103 21.36 -8.43 4.45
CA PRO A 103 21.11 -7.81 3.13
C PRO A 103 19.88 -8.34 2.41
N ASP A 104 19.56 -9.61 2.61
CA ASP A 104 18.37 -10.27 2.02
C ASP A 104 17.04 -9.62 2.44
N ILE A 105 17.02 -8.91 3.55
CA ILE A 105 15.88 -8.14 4.02
C ILE A 105 16.03 -6.65 3.73
N LEU A 106 17.22 -6.09 3.96
CA LEU A 106 17.45 -4.64 3.92
C LEU A 106 17.71 -4.10 2.50
N ILE A 107 18.32 -4.91 1.62
CA ILE A 107 18.88 -4.43 0.35
C ILE A 107 18.26 -5.16 -0.84
N ASP A 108 18.31 -6.49 -0.85
CA ASP A 108 17.96 -7.31 -2.01
C ASP A 108 16.53 -7.11 -2.53
N PRO A 109 15.49 -7.01 -1.69
CA PRO A 109 14.15 -6.76 -2.17
C PRO A 109 14.01 -5.42 -2.88
N HIS A 110 14.66 -4.38 -2.38
CA HIS A 110 14.67 -3.04 -2.98
C HIS A 110 15.34 -3.04 -4.35
N VAL A 111 16.50 -3.69 -4.46
CA VAL A 111 17.23 -3.80 -5.73
C VAL A 111 16.42 -4.55 -6.78
N LYS A 112 15.79 -5.66 -6.39
CA LYS A 112 14.99 -6.51 -7.30
C LYS A 112 13.74 -5.80 -7.84
N ILE A 113 13.10 -4.96 -7.03
CA ILE A 113 11.83 -4.32 -7.40
C ILE A 113 11.97 -2.91 -7.99
N ALA A 114 13.10 -2.25 -7.77
CA ALA A 114 13.28 -0.82 -8.06
C ALA A 114 12.91 -0.43 -9.49
N GLN A 115 13.39 -1.18 -10.49
CA GLN A 115 13.07 -0.88 -11.90
C GLN A 115 11.59 -1.05 -12.21
N GLN A 116 10.95 -2.08 -11.66
CA GLN A 116 9.54 -2.34 -11.87
C GLN A 116 8.69 -1.22 -11.26
N VAL A 117 9.04 -0.77 -10.07
CA VAL A 117 8.39 0.37 -9.41
C VAL A 117 8.55 1.63 -10.24
N LEU A 118 9.77 1.94 -10.70
CA LEU A 118 10.05 3.11 -11.51
C LEU A 118 9.23 3.11 -12.82
N HIS A 119 9.22 2.00 -13.54
CA HIS A 119 8.50 1.90 -14.82
C HIS A 119 6.98 1.90 -14.68
N SER A 120 6.45 1.50 -13.52
CA SER A 120 5.00 1.49 -13.29
C SER A 120 4.40 2.87 -13.10
N GLY A 121 5.22 3.86 -12.71
CA GLY A 121 4.75 5.19 -12.36
C GLY A 121 3.97 5.28 -11.05
N ILE A 122 3.90 4.18 -10.27
CA ILE A 122 3.21 4.19 -8.96
C ILE A 122 3.91 5.14 -7.99
N GLU A 123 3.14 5.86 -7.18
CA GLU A 123 3.70 6.67 -6.11
C GLU A 123 4.47 5.77 -5.11
N SER A 124 5.74 6.06 -4.88
CA SER A 124 6.58 5.33 -3.94
C SER A 124 6.76 6.16 -2.66
N ILE A 125 6.31 5.62 -1.54
CA ILE A 125 6.38 6.27 -0.22
C ILE A 125 7.39 5.52 0.64
N PRO A 126 8.58 6.09 0.91
CA PRO A 126 9.54 5.47 1.81
C PRO A 126 8.98 5.35 3.23
N MET A 127 9.09 4.17 3.82
CA MET A 127 8.59 3.92 5.16
C MET A 127 9.53 3.00 5.94
N GLY A 128 10.03 3.49 7.08
CA GLY A 128 10.73 2.66 8.06
C GLY A 128 9.75 2.05 9.06
N TYR A 129 9.96 0.79 9.43
CA TYR A 129 9.15 0.11 10.44
C TYR A 129 10.01 -0.84 11.29
N ILE A 130 9.47 -1.25 12.43
CA ILE A 130 10.10 -2.14 13.40
C ILE A 130 9.12 -3.29 13.70
N LEU A 131 9.61 -4.52 13.67
CA LEU A 131 8.88 -5.71 14.10
C LEU A 131 9.30 -6.15 15.50
#